data_ac73808e6143f3878ce323533b5ddeb0
#
_entry.id   ac73808e6143f3878ce323533b5ddeb0
#
_cell.length_a   1.000
_cell.length_b   1.000
_cell.length_c   1.000
_cell.angle_alpha   90.00
_cell.angle_beta   90.00
_cell.angle_gamma   90.00
#
_symmetry.space_group_name_H-M   'P 1'
#
loop_
_entity.id
_entity.type
_entity.pdbx_description
1 polymer ?
#
loop_
_entity_poly.entity_id
_entity_poly.type
_entity_poly.pdbx_seq_one_letter_code
_entity_poly.pdbx_strand_id
1 'polypeptide(L)'
;MKFETEEQKRLREKKERDERIRKRIELGLLKKVLATTVAYNVDDTSGEKPDISGINDWDEYWKHYTEENFTDQHCASCGCSLDASNRVGAHIRLKGEKDGTKDAWIALYCDSCNKSRKPQKVNAESWIVRTKMDKEHENVPTSTDLLMEKLFG
;
A
#
# COMPACT_ATOMS: atom_id res chain seq x y z
N MET A 1 38.08 11.46 7.60
CA MET A 1 36.82 10.66 7.42
C MET A 1 35.76 11.22 8.36
N LYS A 2 34.63 11.63 7.79
CA LYS A 2 33.52 12.12 8.61
C LYS A 2 32.52 10.98 8.83
N PHE A 3 32.17 10.73 10.07
CA PHE A 3 31.15 9.77 10.41
C PHE A 3 29.78 10.44 10.38
N GLU A 4 28.79 9.74 9.84
CA GLU A 4 27.41 10.20 9.86
C GLU A 4 26.88 10.20 11.30
N THR A 5 26.28 11.30 11.72
CA THR A 5 25.61 11.36 13.05
C THR A 5 24.29 10.60 12.99
N GLU A 6 23.74 10.25 14.15
CA GLU A 6 22.42 9.61 14.22
C GLU A 6 21.33 10.49 13.60
N GLU A 7 21.40 11.80 13.79
CA GLU A 7 20.47 12.73 13.17
C GLU A 7 20.60 12.77 11.66
N GLN A 8 21.83 12.81 11.13
CA GLN A 8 22.09 12.79 9.70
C GLN A 8 21.60 11.49 9.08
N LYS A 9 21.82 10.36 9.74
CA LYS A 9 21.35 9.04 9.31
C LYS A 9 19.83 9.01 9.23
N ARG A 10 19.16 9.51 10.26
CA ARG A 10 17.68 9.56 10.33
C ARG A 10 17.12 10.41 9.20
N LEU A 11 17.72 11.57 8.93
CA LEU A 11 17.30 12.47 7.85
C LEU A 11 17.51 11.83 6.48
N ARG A 12 18.63 11.15 6.29
CA ARG A 12 18.93 10.44 5.04
C ARG A 12 17.93 9.30 4.81
N GLU A 13 17.66 8.49 5.82
CA GLU A 13 16.71 7.38 5.73
C GLU A 13 15.28 7.88 5.45
N LYS A 14 14.90 8.99 6.09
CA LYS A 14 13.61 9.63 5.83
C LYS A 14 13.49 10.11 4.40
N LYS A 15 14.52 10.76 3.88
CA LYS A 15 14.56 11.26 2.51
C LYS A 15 14.46 10.11 1.49
N GLU A 16 15.20 9.03 1.73
CA GLU A 16 15.15 7.83 0.88
C GLU A 16 13.77 7.19 0.90
N ARG A 17 13.14 7.12 2.07
CA ARG A 17 11.78 6.59 2.22
C ARG A 17 10.77 7.46 1.48
N ASP A 18 10.83 8.77 1.66
CA ASP A 18 9.92 9.71 1.00
C ASP A 18 10.05 9.60 -0.53
N GLU A 19 11.24 9.38 -1.04
CA GLU A 19 11.49 9.19 -2.47
C GLU A 19 10.88 7.88 -2.97
N ARG A 20 11.01 6.78 -2.22
CA ARG A 20 10.38 5.50 -2.58
C ARG A 20 8.85 5.63 -2.62
N ILE A 21 8.26 6.27 -1.62
CA ILE A 21 6.81 6.48 -1.54
C ILE A 21 6.33 7.33 -2.73
N ARG A 22 7.02 8.42 -3.00
CA ARG A 22 6.68 9.30 -4.13
C ARG A 22 6.73 8.53 -5.47
N LYS A 23 7.74 7.73 -5.68
CA LYS A 23 7.89 6.89 -6.88
C LYS A 23 6.71 5.94 -7.04
N ARG A 24 6.32 5.26 -5.96
CA ARG A 24 5.19 4.33 -5.98
C ARG A 24 3.87 5.03 -6.28
N ILE A 25 3.67 6.24 -5.75
CA ILE A 25 2.49 7.06 -6.04
C ILE A 25 2.46 7.46 -7.52
N GLU A 26 3.57 7.95 -8.06
CA GLU A 26 3.69 8.36 -9.47
C GLU A 26 3.36 7.21 -10.42
N LEU A 27 3.73 6.00 -10.05
CA LEU A 27 3.47 4.81 -10.85
C LEU A 27 2.06 4.24 -10.68
N GLY A 28 1.24 4.83 -9.81
CA GLY A 28 -0.11 4.34 -9.54
C GLY A 28 -0.14 3.06 -8.72
N LEU A 29 0.94 2.71 -8.04
CA LEU A 29 1.06 1.49 -7.24
C LEU A 29 0.66 1.69 -5.78
N LEU A 30 0.69 2.92 -5.32
CA LEU A 30 0.35 3.33 -3.97
C LEU A 30 -0.53 4.57 -4.05
N LYS A 31 -1.62 4.57 -3.30
CA LYS A 31 -2.57 5.67 -3.31
C LYS A 31 -3.10 5.94 -1.92
N LYS A 32 -3.27 7.22 -1.60
CA LYS A 32 -3.94 7.62 -0.38
C LYS A 32 -5.36 7.99 -0.71
N VAL A 33 -6.33 7.24 -0.19
CA VAL A 33 -7.76 7.49 -0.45
C VAL A 33 -8.34 8.34 0.67
N LEU A 34 -9.21 9.26 0.27
CA LEU A 34 -9.85 10.18 1.20
C LEU A 34 -10.98 9.48 1.96
N ALA A 35 -11.31 10.03 3.13
CA ALA A 35 -12.49 9.61 3.86
C ALA A 35 -13.72 9.69 2.96
N THR A 36 -14.68 8.81 3.18
CA THR A 36 -15.92 8.66 2.39
C THR A 36 -15.75 8.09 0.99
N THR A 37 -14.54 7.78 0.54
CA THR A 37 -14.32 7.01 -0.70
C THR A 37 -15.06 5.67 -0.58
N VAL A 38 -15.83 5.32 -1.60
CA VAL A 38 -16.58 4.06 -1.61
C VAL A 38 -15.71 2.94 -2.19
N ALA A 39 -15.65 1.84 -1.47
CA ALA A 39 -14.88 0.65 -1.84
C ALA A 39 -15.74 -0.60 -1.74
N TYR A 40 -15.37 -1.62 -2.49
CA TYR A 40 -16.05 -2.92 -2.52
C TYR A 40 -15.02 -4.00 -2.28
N ASN A 41 -15.34 -4.99 -1.46
CA ASN A 41 -14.51 -6.18 -1.35
C ASN A 41 -14.53 -6.96 -2.68
N VAL A 42 -13.38 -7.45 -3.08
CA VAL A 42 -13.24 -8.27 -4.28
C VAL A 42 -13.49 -9.73 -3.90
N ASP A 43 -14.40 -10.39 -4.64
CA ASP A 43 -14.72 -11.80 -4.41
C ASP A 43 -13.59 -12.71 -4.93
N ASP A 44 -13.58 -13.95 -4.43
CA ASP A 44 -12.71 -15.04 -4.90
C ASP A 44 -11.20 -14.78 -4.71
N THR A 45 -10.83 -14.01 -3.70
CA THR A 45 -9.42 -13.78 -3.36
C THR A 45 -8.94 -14.68 -2.20
N SER A 46 -9.82 -15.49 -1.67
CA SER A 46 -9.52 -16.43 -0.59
C SER A 46 -8.41 -17.40 -1.00
N GLY A 47 -7.35 -17.47 -0.22
CA GLY A 47 -6.21 -18.33 -0.50
C GLY A 47 -5.13 -17.72 -1.38
N GLU A 48 -5.35 -16.55 -1.96
CA GLU A 48 -4.31 -15.84 -2.68
C GLU A 48 -3.24 -15.34 -1.70
N LYS A 49 -1.99 -15.37 -2.15
CA LYS A 49 -0.85 -14.88 -1.39
C LYS A 49 -0.03 -13.91 -2.24
N PRO A 50 0.67 -12.95 -1.60
CA PRO A 50 1.59 -12.10 -2.33
C PRO A 50 2.68 -12.92 -3.03
N ASP A 51 2.97 -12.60 -4.28
CA ASP A 51 4.03 -13.28 -5.05
C ASP A 51 5.35 -12.55 -4.87
N ILE A 52 5.76 -12.43 -3.61
CA ILE A 52 7.00 -11.75 -3.23
C ILE A 52 7.69 -12.58 -2.16
N SER A 53 8.97 -12.86 -2.37
CA SER A 53 9.76 -13.62 -1.42
C SER A 53 9.82 -12.94 -0.05
N GLY A 54 9.50 -13.70 1.00
CA GLY A 54 9.53 -13.21 2.38
C GLY A 54 8.27 -12.52 2.86
N ILE A 55 7.27 -12.34 1.98
CA ILE A 55 5.98 -11.75 2.35
C ILE A 55 4.90 -12.81 2.14
N ASN A 56 4.28 -13.26 3.24
CA ASN A 56 3.31 -14.35 3.20
C ASN A 56 1.86 -13.91 3.27
N ASP A 57 1.60 -12.74 3.85
CA ASP A 57 0.25 -12.22 4.09
C ASP A 57 0.06 -10.85 3.46
N TRP A 58 -1.18 -10.52 3.10
CA TRP A 58 -1.48 -9.26 2.45
C TRP A 58 -1.37 -8.05 3.38
N ASP A 59 -1.52 -8.21 4.70
CA ASP A 59 -1.27 -7.13 5.65
C ASP A 59 0.22 -6.80 5.72
N GLU A 60 1.09 -7.81 5.68
CA GLU A 60 2.54 -7.61 5.60
C GLU A 60 2.93 -6.94 4.28
N TYR A 61 2.26 -7.30 3.19
CA TYR A 61 2.43 -6.68 1.88
C TYR A 61 2.11 -5.19 1.94
N TRP A 62 0.97 -4.83 2.56
CA TRP A 62 0.58 -3.45 2.78
C TRP A 62 1.66 -2.69 3.56
N LYS A 63 2.13 -3.27 4.66
CA LYS A 63 3.17 -2.68 5.50
C LYS A 63 4.46 -2.43 4.72
N HIS A 64 4.88 -3.40 3.93
CA HIS A 64 6.11 -3.31 3.15
C HIS A 64 6.07 -2.12 2.17
N TYR A 65 5.00 -1.97 1.42
CA TYR A 65 4.92 -0.96 0.38
C TYR A 65 4.48 0.41 0.86
N THR A 66 3.74 0.53 1.94
CA THR A 66 3.42 1.82 2.56
C THR A 66 4.56 2.33 3.44
N GLU A 67 5.44 1.44 3.87
CA GLU A 67 6.49 1.69 4.85
C GLU A 67 5.96 2.25 6.18
N GLU A 68 4.69 1.95 6.47
CA GLU A 68 4.06 2.22 7.75
C GLU A 68 4.27 1.00 8.67
N ASN A 69 4.18 1.21 9.98
CA ASN A 69 4.16 0.10 10.93
C ASN A 69 2.70 -0.23 11.28
N PHE A 70 2.51 -1.30 12.06
CA PHE A 70 1.16 -1.70 12.48
C PHE A 70 0.69 -1.02 13.77
N THR A 71 1.54 -0.22 14.40
CA THR A 71 1.20 0.49 15.63
C THR A 71 0.16 1.58 15.33
N ASP A 72 -0.88 1.62 16.14
CA ASP A 72 -1.95 2.63 16.04
C ASP A 72 -2.69 2.64 14.70
N GLN A 73 -2.73 1.50 14.00
CA GLN A 73 -3.51 1.39 12.77
C GLN A 73 -4.98 1.09 13.09
N HIS A 74 -5.86 1.59 12.23
CA HIS A 74 -7.29 1.43 12.36
C HIS A 74 -7.86 0.84 11.07
N CYS A 75 -8.97 0.12 11.18
CA CYS A 75 -9.66 -0.41 10.02
C CYS A 75 -10.04 0.73 9.07
N ALA A 76 -9.64 0.64 7.82
CA ALA A 76 -9.94 1.66 6.83
C ALA A 76 -11.45 1.82 6.60
N SER A 77 -12.24 0.80 6.87
CA SER A 77 -13.69 0.84 6.69
C SER A 77 -14.43 1.33 7.95
N CYS A 78 -14.30 0.62 9.07
CA CYS A 78 -15.08 0.95 10.26
C CYS A 78 -14.35 1.80 11.30
N GLY A 79 -13.03 1.94 11.17
CA GLY A 79 -12.25 2.75 12.10
C GLY A 79 -11.87 2.08 13.41
N CYS A 80 -12.18 0.79 13.61
CA CYS A 80 -11.81 0.11 14.85
C CYS A 80 -10.28 -0.08 14.92
N SER A 81 -9.75 -0.15 16.12
CA SER A 81 -8.33 -0.42 16.33
C SER A 81 -7.95 -1.80 15.79
N LEU A 82 -6.82 -1.88 15.12
CA LEU A 82 -6.31 -3.13 14.56
C LEU A 82 -5.16 -3.67 15.40
N ASP A 83 -5.17 -4.98 15.62
CA ASP A 83 -4.08 -5.72 16.24
C ASP A 83 -3.84 -7.02 15.46
N ALA A 84 -2.92 -7.84 15.92
CA ALA A 84 -2.57 -9.08 15.23
C ALA A 84 -3.75 -10.07 15.11
N SER A 85 -4.78 -9.94 15.98
CA SER A 85 -5.91 -10.87 15.99
C SER A 85 -7.01 -10.53 14.99
N ASN A 86 -7.16 -9.25 14.62
CA ASN A 86 -8.25 -8.80 13.75
C ASN A 86 -7.80 -8.15 12.44
N ARG A 87 -6.51 -7.91 12.28
CA ARG A 87 -5.97 -7.21 11.11
C ARG A 87 -5.87 -8.13 9.90
N VAL A 88 -6.38 -7.67 8.76
CA VAL A 88 -6.24 -8.37 7.48
C VAL A 88 -5.92 -7.38 6.37
N GLY A 89 -5.19 -7.84 5.38
CA GLY A 89 -4.99 -7.13 4.12
C GLY A 89 -6.13 -7.47 3.19
N ALA A 90 -7.08 -6.57 3.04
CA ALA A 90 -8.29 -6.78 2.27
C ALA A 90 -8.10 -6.41 0.80
N HIS A 91 -8.55 -7.28 -0.10
CA HIS A 91 -8.62 -6.97 -1.52
C HIS A 91 -9.85 -6.14 -1.78
N ILE A 92 -9.66 -4.91 -2.24
CA ILE A 92 -10.76 -3.99 -2.54
C ILE A 92 -10.62 -3.41 -3.93
N ARG A 93 -11.75 -2.97 -4.51
CA ARG A 93 -11.78 -2.09 -5.66
C ARG A 93 -12.50 -0.81 -5.29
N LEU A 94 -12.14 0.29 -5.91
CA LEU A 94 -12.80 1.57 -5.67
C LEU A 94 -14.00 1.71 -6.59
N LYS A 95 -15.00 2.47 -6.15
CA LYS A 95 -16.18 2.79 -6.98
C LYS A 95 -15.71 3.47 -8.27
N GLY A 96 -16.23 3.01 -9.40
CA GLY A 96 -15.85 3.51 -10.73
C GLY A 96 -14.78 2.71 -11.42
N GLU A 97 -14.09 1.82 -10.70
CA GLU A 97 -13.15 0.90 -11.32
C GLU A 97 -13.91 -0.26 -11.97
N LYS A 98 -13.39 -0.78 -13.08
CA LYS A 98 -14.06 -1.85 -13.81
C LYS A 98 -14.04 -3.17 -13.05
N ASP A 99 -15.18 -3.85 -13.00
CA ASP A 99 -15.27 -5.22 -12.53
C ASP A 99 -14.45 -6.12 -13.43
N GLY A 100 -13.84 -7.14 -12.84
CA GLY A 100 -13.10 -8.15 -13.60
C GLY A 100 -11.67 -7.76 -13.93
N THR A 101 -11.19 -6.60 -13.49
CA THR A 101 -9.75 -6.32 -13.53
C THR A 101 -9.07 -7.23 -12.53
N LYS A 102 -7.98 -7.86 -12.95
CA LYS A 102 -7.20 -8.73 -12.05
C LYS A 102 -6.47 -7.94 -10.97
N ASP A 103 -6.43 -6.63 -11.10
CA ASP A 103 -5.75 -5.75 -10.17
C ASP A 103 -6.72 -5.23 -9.13
N ALA A 104 -6.44 -5.55 -7.90
CA ALA A 104 -7.16 -4.99 -6.75
C ALA A 104 -6.21 -4.09 -5.97
N TRP A 105 -6.75 -3.45 -4.96
CA TRP A 105 -5.96 -2.72 -3.98
C TRP A 105 -5.98 -3.49 -2.67
N ILE A 106 -4.91 -3.37 -1.89
CA ILE A 106 -4.87 -3.89 -0.53
C ILE A 106 -5.06 -2.74 0.45
N ALA A 107 -6.07 -2.85 1.31
CA ALA A 107 -6.31 -1.94 2.43
C ALA A 107 -6.19 -2.73 3.74
N LEU A 108 -5.92 -2.04 4.85
CA LEU A 108 -5.99 -2.67 6.16
C LEU A 108 -7.42 -2.60 6.67
N TYR A 109 -8.04 -3.75 6.84
CA TYR A 109 -9.40 -3.92 7.37
C TYR A 109 -9.37 -4.79 8.63
N CYS A 110 -10.41 -4.69 9.42
CA CYS A 110 -10.69 -5.73 10.41
C CYS A 110 -11.34 -6.93 9.70
N ASP A 111 -11.31 -8.08 10.35
CA ASP A 111 -11.84 -9.31 9.79
C ASP A 111 -13.31 -9.21 9.39
N SER A 112 -14.13 -8.54 10.21
CA SER A 112 -15.56 -8.33 9.92
C SER A 112 -15.79 -7.52 8.65
N CYS A 113 -15.07 -6.42 8.49
CA CYS A 113 -15.19 -5.58 7.28
C CYS A 113 -14.67 -6.29 6.03
N ASN A 114 -13.64 -7.11 6.17
CA ASN A 114 -13.12 -7.91 5.06
C ASN A 114 -14.14 -8.92 4.53
N LYS A 115 -15.03 -9.39 5.39
CA LYS A 115 -16.09 -10.37 5.03
C LYS A 115 -17.38 -9.72 4.55
N SER A 116 -17.50 -8.40 4.64
CA SER A 116 -18.70 -7.69 4.25
C SER A 116 -18.87 -7.68 2.73
N ARG A 117 -20.11 -7.92 2.27
CA ARG A 117 -20.45 -7.85 0.83
C ARG A 117 -21.09 -6.52 0.44
N LYS A 118 -21.26 -5.62 1.40
CA LYS A 118 -21.85 -4.30 1.16
C LYS A 118 -20.77 -3.30 0.74
N PRO A 119 -21.13 -2.27 -0.05
CA PRO A 119 -20.24 -1.15 -0.28
C PRO A 119 -19.82 -0.53 1.05
N GLN A 120 -18.57 -0.13 1.14
CA GLN A 120 -18.02 0.44 2.37
C GLN A 120 -17.43 1.81 2.09
N LYS A 121 -17.61 2.72 3.03
CA LYS A 121 -17.00 4.03 2.97
C LYS A 121 -15.74 4.02 3.82
N VAL A 122 -14.66 4.54 3.26
CA VAL A 122 -13.41 4.72 3.99
C VAL A 122 -13.66 5.67 5.16
N ASN A 123 -13.30 5.24 6.37
CA ASN A 123 -13.56 5.98 7.60
C ASN A 123 -12.67 7.23 7.73
N ALA A 124 -11.42 7.09 7.36
CA ALA A 124 -10.43 8.17 7.39
C ALA A 124 -9.45 7.98 6.24
N GLU A 125 -8.71 9.03 5.91
CA GLU A 125 -7.68 8.96 4.90
C GLU A 125 -6.76 7.75 5.12
N SER A 126 -6.61 6.91 4.11
CA SER A 126 -5.92 5.62 4.24
C SER A 126 -5.08 5.29 3.01
N TRP A 127 -3.93 4.65 3.25
CA TRP A 127 -3.09 4.12 2.20
C TRP A 127 -3.64 2.80 1.67
N ILE A 128 -3.63 2.65 0.34
CA ILE A 128 -3.93 1.40 -0.33
C ILE A 128 -2.82 1.07 -1.34
N VAL A 129 -2.58 -0.21 -1.55
CA VAL A 129 -1.46 -0.70 -2.36
C VAL A 129 -1.98 -1.63 -3.45
N ARG A 130 -1.51 -1.46 -4.70
CA ARG A 130 -1.85 -2.37 -5.80
C ARG A 130 -1.36 -3.78 -5.51
N THR A 131 -2.14 -4.78 -5.91
CA THR A 131 -1.82 -6.19 -5.67
C THR A 131 -0.68 -6.71 -6.55
N LYS A 132 -0.36 -6.04 -7.63
CA LYS A 132 0.69 -6.44 -8.56
C LYS A 132 1.92 -5.54 -8.46
N MET A 133 2.60 -5.63 -7.33
CA MET A 133 3.93 -5.06 -7.16
C MET A 133 4.95 -6.14 -7.52
N ASP A 134 5.06 -6.46 -8.80
CA ASP A 134 6.05 -7.42 -9.25
C ASP A 134 7.46 -6.79 -9.30
N LYS A 135 8.45 -7.58 -9.61
CA LYS A 135 9.84 -7.13 -9.66
C LYS A 135 10.06 -6.01 -10.68
N GLU A 136 9.27 -5.98 -11.74
CA GLU A 136 9.36 -4.93 -12.75
C GLU A 136 8.94 -3.58 -12.15
N HIS A 137 7.85 -3.58 -11.36
CA HIS A 137 7.37 -2.37 -10.72
C HIS A 137 8.32 -1.87 -9.62
N GLU A 138 8.98 -2.76 -8.90
CA GLU A 138 9.92 -2.36 -7.86
C GLU A 138 11.15 -1.65 -8.41
N ASN A 139 11.56 -2.00 -9.62
CA ASN A 139 12.77 -1.49 -10.25
C ASN A 139 12.51 -0.37 -11.25
N VAL A 140 11.31 0.19 -11.29
CA VAL A 140 11.01 1.31 -12.17
C VAL A 140 11.77 2.55 -11.70
N PRO A 141 12.48 3.24 -12.59
CA PRO A 141 13.27 4.41 -12.22
C PRO A 141 12.40 5.56 -11.68
N THR A 142 12.98 6.38 -10.82
CA THR A 142 12.34 7.60 -10.35
C THR A 142 12.20 8.61 -11.49
N SER A 143 11.37 9.63 -11.28
CA SER A 143 11.27 10.75 -12.24
C SER A 143 12.63 11.40 -12.48
N THR A 144 13.45 11.51 -11.43
CA THR A 144 14.82 12.04 -11.55
C THR A 144 15.70 11.15 -12.42
N ASP A 145 15.63 9.84 -12.23
CA ASP A 145 16.39 8.88 -13.02
C ASP A 145 16.00 8.95 -14.50
N LEU A 146 14.70 9.05 -14.79
CA LEU A 146 14.21 9.19 -16.16
C LEU A 146 14.69 10.49 -16.80
N LEU A 147 14.71 11.59 -16.05
CA LEU A 147 15.21 12.86 -16.52
C LEU A 147 16.69 12.79 -16.83
N MET A 148 17.47 12.18 -15.95
CA MET A 148 18.91 12.00 -16.14
C MET A 148 19.20 11.14 -17.37
N GLU A 149 18.42 10.09 -17.58
CA GLU A 149 18.55 9.25 -18.77
C GLU A 149 18.28 10.04 -20.05
N LYS A 150 17.26 10.90 -20.07
CA LYS A 150 16.96 11.77 -21.22
C LYS A 150 18.07 12.77 -21.50
N LEU A 151 18.74 13.26 -20.45
CA LEU A 151 19.79 14.27 -20.58
C LEU A 151 21.15 13.68 -20.93
N PHE A 152 21.46 12.48 -20.45
CA PHE A 152 22.78 11.88 -20.52
C PHE A 152 22.82 10.48 -21.16
N GLY A 153 21.70 9.93 -21.42
CA GLY A 153 21.54 8.63 -22.07
C GLY A 153 21.32 8.78 -23.54
#